data_cbd688e134f4db08a5d7f7a749b60ea3
#
_entry.id   cbd688e134f4db08a5d7f7a749b60ea3
#
_cell.length_a   1.000
_cell.length_b   1.000
_cell.length_c   1.000
_cell.angle_alpha   90.00
_cell.angle_beta   90.00
_cell.angle_gamma   90.00
#
_symmetry.space_group_name_H-M   'P 1'
#
loop_
_entity.id
_entity.type
_entity.pdbx_description
1 polymer ?
#
loop_
_entity_poly.entity_id
_entity_poly.type
_entity_poly.pdbx_seq_one_letter_code
_entity_poly.pdbx_strand_id
1 'polypeptide(L)'
;NEWHPAIADLAKLVAKFQVNLISIGNGTGSRETERLVAEMIKMYPDLKVAKITVSEAGASVYSASELAANEFPDLDVTLRGAVSIARRVQDPLAELVKIEPKSIGVGQYQHDVNQARLARSLEGVVEDCVNAVGVDVNTASAALLTRVSGLNEVLAKNLVQYRDEHGVFSNREQLKNVTRMGEKTYQQAAGFLRIMG
;
A
#
# COMPACT_ATOMS: atom_id res chain seq x y z
N ASN A 1 11.09 -31.24 13.70
CA ASN A 1 11.78 -30.02 13.31
C ASN A 1 11.19 -29.56 11.96
N GLU A 2 10.34 -28.55 11.96
CA GLU A 2 9.55 -28.11 10.77
C GLU A 2 10.37 -27.20 9.83
N TRP A 3 11.63 -26.93 10.14
CA TRP A 3 12.47 -25.98 9.41
C TRP A 3 12.69 -26.35 7.94
N HIS A 4 13.17 -27.55 7.69
CA HIS A 4 13.43 -28.01 6.31
C HIS A 4 12.15 -28.20 5.47
N PRO A 5 11.06 -28.75 6.02
CA PRO A 5 9.77 -28.74 5.33
C PRO A 5 9.31 -27.34 4.94
N ALA A 6 9.41 -26.37 5.84
CA ALA A 6 9.02 -24.97 5.56
C ALA A 6 9.86 -24.37 4.42
N ILE A 7 11.17 -24.61 4.38
CA ILE A 7 12.05 -24.19 3.28
C ILE A 7 11.59 -24.79 1.94
N ALA A 8 11.30 -26.11 1.93
CA ALA A 8 10.86 -26.78 0.72
C ALA A 8 9.51 -26.26 0.20
N ASP A 9 8.58 -25.98 1.11
CA ASP A 9 7.26 -25.45 0.74
C ASP A 9 7.37 -24.00 0.24
N LEU A 10 8.20 -23.17 0.87
CA LEU A 10 8.50 -21.83 0.39
C LEU A 10 9.13 -21.86 -1.02
N ALA A 11 10.10 -22.75 -1.25
CA ALA A 11 10.72 -22.92 -2.57
C ALA A 11 9.71 -23.34 -3.65
N LYS A 12 8.77 -24.24 -3.34
CA LYS A 12 7.68 -24.62 -4.25
C LYS A 12 6.79 -23.42 -4.59
N LEU A 13 6.43 -22.58 -3.60
CA LEU A 13 5.63 -21.38 -3.83
C LEU A 13 6.37 -20.37 -4.71
N VAL A 14 7.65 -20.11 -4.42
CA VAL A 14 8.50 -19.24 -5.24
C VAL A 14 8.55 -19.71 -6.68
N ALA A 15 8.78 -20.99 -6.91
CA ALA A 15 8.81 -21.58 -8.26
C ALA A 15 7.44 -21.49 -8.95
N LYS A 16 6.37 -21.88 -8.25
CA LYS A 16 5.01 -21.93 -8.81
C LYS A 16 4.53 -20.55 -9.27
N PHE A 17 4.80 -19.52 -8.49
CA PHE A 17 4.33 -18.15 -8.76
C PHE A 17 5.40 -17.27 -9.40
N GLN A 18 6.57 -17.80 -9.74
CA GLN A 18 7.69 -17.07 -10.33
C GLN A 18 8.07 -15.81 -9.51
N VAL A 19 8.16 -15.97 -8.20
CA VAL A 19 8.46 -14.89 -7.27
C VAL A 19 9.90 -14.42 -7.45
N ASN A 20 10.10 -13.13 -7.69
CA ASN A 20 11.42 -12.52 -7.86
C ASN A 20 11.98 -11.91 -6.58
N LEU A 21 11.10 -11.52 -5.64
CA LEU A 21 11.47 -10.81 -4.41
C LEU A 21 10.60 -11.26 -3.25
N ILE A 22 11.24 -11.55 -2.12
CA ILE A 22 10.58 -11.86 -0.85
C ILE A 22 10.80 -10.67 0.09
N SER A 23 9.71 -10.03 0.52
CA SER A 23 9.72 -8.99 1.53
C SER A 23 9.55 -9.58 2.92
N ILE A 24 10.36 -9.13 3.87
CA ILE A 24 10.36 -9.60 5.26
C ILE A 24 10.14 -8.40 6.17
N GLY A 25 9.11 -8.44 7.02
CA GLY A 25 8.88 -7.40 8.02
C GLY A 25 10.05 -7.31 9.02
N ASN A 26 10.30 -6.11 9.55
CA ASN A 26 11.42 -5.88 10.48
C ASN A 26 11.03 -6.01 11.97
N GLY A 27 9.90 -6.61 12.28
CA GLY A 27 9.40 -6.79 13.64
C GLY A 27 9.86 -8.08 14.32
N THR A 28 9.01 -8.57 15.21
CA THR A 28 9.27 -9.79 15.97
C THR A 28 9.40 -10.99 15.04
N GLY A 29 10.43 -11.83 15.25
CA GLY A 29 10.70 -13.01 14.41
C GLY A 29 11.35 -12.71 13.05
N SER A 30 11.68 -11.44 12.77
CA SER A 30 12.28 -11.04 11.48
C SER A 30 13.62 -11.74 11.21
N ARG A 31 14.45 -11.93 12.23
CA ARG A 31 15.77 -12.59 12.10
C ARG A 31 15.65 -14.06 11.74
N GLU A 32 14.71 -14.76 12.34
CA GLU A 32 14.41 -16.17 12.06
C GLU A 32 13.87 -16.32 10.64
N THR A 33 12.93 -15.46 10.25
CA THR A 33 12.37 -15.43 8.91
C THR A 33 13.44 -15.12 7.86
N GLU A 34 14.29 -14.13 8.13
CA GLU A 34 15.39 -13.76 7.24
C GLU A 34 16.39 -14.92 7.06
N ARG A 35 16.71 -15.61 8.16
CA ARG A 35 17.58 -16.80 8.12
C ARG A 35 16.96 -17.92 7.29
N LEU A 36 15.65 -18.21 7.47
CA LEU A 36 14.93 -19.22 6.71
C LEU A 36 14.97 -18.93 5.22
N VAL A 37 14.66 -17.68 4.84
CA VAL A 37 14.68 -17.25 3.44
C VAL A 37 16.09 -17.29 2.86
N ALA A 38 17.11 -16.86 3.62
CA ALA A 38 18.51 -16.93 3.18
C ALA A 38 18.97 -18.37 2.94
N GLU A 39 18.58 -19.29 3.81
CA GLU A 39 18.88 -20.71 3.65
C GLU A 39 18.17 -21.31 2.43
N MET A 40 16.91 -20.97 2.23
CA MET A 40 16.15 -21.36 1.04
C MET A 40 16.84 -20.88 -0.25
N ILE A 41 17.25 -19.61 -0.33
CA ILE A 41 17.96 -19.07 -1.49
C ILE A 41 19.28 -19.83 -1.75
N LYS A 42 19.99 -20.17 -0.68
CA LYS A 42 21.24 -20.93 -0.78
C LYS A 42 21.02 -22.38 -1.26
N MET A 43 19.93 -23.02 -0.80
CA MET A 43 19.59 -24.40 -1.21
C MET A 43 19.01 -24.50 -2.61
N TYR A 44 18.35 -23.45 -3.11
CA TYR A 44 17.66 -23.40 -4.41
C TYR A 44 18.13 -22.20 -5.25
N PRO A 45 19.40 -22.12 -5.66
CA PRO A 45 19.97 -20.96 -6.34
C PRO A 45 19.34 -20.70 -7.72
N ASP A 46 18.80 -21.74 -8.34
CA ASP A 46 18.15 -21.64 -9.65
C ASP A 46 16.84 -20.84 -9.63
N LEU A 47 16.24 -20.63 -8.47
CA LEU A 47 15.04 -19.80 -8.33
C LEU A 47 15.31 -18.30 -8.55
N LYS A 48 16.56 -17.84 -8.44
CA LYS A 48 16.98 -16.45 -8.67
C LYS A 48 16.13 -15.42 -7.92
N VAL A 49 15.66 -15.76 -6.73
CA VAL A 49 14.86 -14.89 -5.88
C VAL A 49 15.74 -14.06 -4.95
N ALA A 50 15.39 -12.79 -4.80
CA ALA A 50 16.03 -11.89 -3.83
C ALA A 50 15.19 -11.75 -2.55
N LYS A 51 15.79 -11.22 -1.48
CA LYS A 51 15.08 -10.86 -0.24
C LYS A 51 15.35 -9.41 0.13
N ILE A 52 14.38 -8.77 0.78
CA ILE A 52 14.51 -7.42 1.32
C ILE A 52 13.78 -7.31 2.66
N THR A 53 14.37 -6.56 3.59
CA THR A 53 13.71 -6.24 4.86
C THR A 53 12.93 -4.94 4.72
N VAL A 54 11.69 -4.94 5.16
CA VAL A 54 10.71 -3.85 5.00
C VAL A 54 10.18 -3.43 6.36
N SER A 55 9.96 -2.14 6.56
CA SER A 55 9.28 -1.66 7.77
C SER A 55 7.86 -2.21 7.83
N GLU A 56 7.48 -2.84 8.94
CA GLU A 56 6.13 -3.32 9.20
C GLU A 56 5.31 -2.35 10.07
N ALA A 57 5.81 -1.13 10.32
CA ALA A 57 5.12 -0.13 11.12
C ALA A 57 3.66 0.04 10.68
N GLY A 58 2.72 -0.12 11.62
CA GLY A 58 1.27 -0.03 11.36
C GLY A 58 0.65 -1.17 10.55
N ALA A 59 1.40 -2.21 10.15
CA ALA A 59 0.84 -3.33 9.38
C ALA A 59 -0.25 -4.09 10.15
N SER A 60 -0.10 -4.24 11.46
CA SER A 60 -1.12 -4.84 12.33
C SER A 60 -2.39 -3.99 12.43
N VAL A 61 -2.25 -2.66 12.41
CA VAL A 61 -3.40 -1.73 12.40
C VAL A 61 -4.17 -1.88 11.11
N TYR A 62 -3.48 -1.87 9.97
CA TYR A 62 -4.11 -2.09 8.67
C TYR A 62 -4.78 -3.46 8.59
N SER A 63 -4.10 -4.53 8.95
CA SER A 63 -4.62 -5.91 8.80
C SER A 63 -5.90 -6.17 9.59
N ALA A 64 -6.09 -5.47 10.71
CA ALA A 64 -7.29 -5.53 11.55
C ALA A 64 -8.38 -4.52 11.13
N SER A 65 -8.12 -3.66 10.14
CA SER A 65 -9.06 -2.63 9.71
C SER A 65 -10.19 -3.19 8.84
N GLU A 66 -11.31 -2.45 8.81
CA GLU A 66 -12.43 -2.73 7.91
C GLU A 66 -11.98 -2.65 6.43
N LEU A 67 -11.08 -1.71 6.11
CA LEU A 67 -10.51 -1.59 4.77
C LEU A 67 -9.82 -2.89 4.34
N ALA A 68 -8.96 -3.46 5.18
CA ALA A 68 -8.28 -4.71 4.87
C ALA A 68 -9.24 -5.91 4.79
N ALA A 69 -10.30 -5.91 5.61
CA ALA A 69 -11.35 -6.92 5.54
C ALA A 69 -12.11 -6.87 4.22
N ASN A 70 -12.36 -5.67 3.70
CA ASN A 70 -13.02 -5.47 2.41
C ASN A 70 -12.10 -5.78 1.23
N GLU A 71 -10.81 -5.46 1.33
CA GLU A 71 -9.83 -5.79 0.26
C GLU A 71 -9.55 -7.31 0.16
N PHE A 72 -9.57 -8.01 1.29
CA PHE A 72 -9.24 -9.43 1.40
C PHE A 72 -10.20 -10.17 2.34
N PRO A 73 -11.47 -10.34 1.96
CA PRO A 73 -12.47 -10.96 2.83
C PRO A 73 -12.12 -12.41 3.20
N ASP A 74 -11.45 -13.14 2.31
CA ASP A 74 -11.13 -14.56 2.48
C ASP A 74 -9.76 -14.81 3.16
N LEU A 75 -8.99 -13.76 3.46
CA LEU A 75 -7.70 -13.88 4.13
C LEU A 75 -7.83 -13.58 5.63
N ASP A 76 -7.10 -14.32 6.44
CA ASP A 76 -6.96 -13.98 7.85
C ASP A 76 -6.11 -12.72 8.07
N VAL A 77 -6.15 -12.17 9.28
CA VAL A 77 -5.45 -10.94 9.66
C VAL A 77 -3.94 -11.04 9.43
N THR A 78 -3.34 -12.20 9.66
CA THR A 78 -1.90 -12.42 9.48
C THR A 78 -1.50 -12.33 8.01
N LEU A 79 -2.27 -12.98 7.14
CA LEU A 79 -2.04 -12.96 5.70
C LEU A 79 -2.29 -11.57 5.10
N ARG A 80 -3.31 -10.83 5.58
CA ARG A 80 -3.53 -9.43 5.18
C ARG A 80 -2.31 -8.56 5.51
N GLY A 81 -1.73 -8.76 6.71
CA GLY A 81 -0.49 -8.08 7.11
C GLY A 81 0.69 -8.40 6.19
N ALA A 82 0.87 -9.67 5.84
CA ALA A 82 1.92 -10.11 4.93
C ALA A 82 1.78 -9.51 3.52
N VAL A 83 0.55 -9.44 2.99
CA VAL A 83 0.26 -8.78 1.71
C VAL A 83 0.61 -7.30 1.76
N SER A 84 0.24 -6.59 2.84
CA SER A 84 0.58 -5.17 3.01
C SER A 84 2.09 -4.95 3.01
N ILE A 85 2.85 -5.76 3.75
CA ILE A 85 4.32 -5.69 3.79
C ILE A 85 4.92 -5.91 2.39
N ALA A 86 4.39 -6.85 1.62
CA ALA A 86 4.83 -7.09 0.24
C ALA A 86 4.53 -5.89 -0.68
N ARG A 87 3.33 -5.32 -0.60
CA ARG A 87 2.90 -4.17 -1.40
C ARG A 87 3.68 -2.90 -1.11
N ARG A 88 4.21 -2.72 0.11
CA ARG A 88 5.07 -1.58 0.45
C ARG A 88 6.36 -1.51 -0.37
N VAL A 89 6.83 -2.64 -0.88
CA VAL A 89 7.99 -2.66 -1.79
C VAL A 89 7.60 -2.21 -3.18
N GLN A 90 6.37 -2.49 -3.59
CA GLN A 90 5.87 -2.14 -4.92
C GLN A 90 5.46 -0.66 -4.99
N ASP A 91 4.65 -0.22 -4.02
CA ASP A 91 4.18 1.17 -3.90
C ASP A 91 4.00 1.52 -2.42
N PRO A 92 5.04 2.06 -1.76
CA PRO A 92 4.99 2.39 -0.34
C PRO A 92 3.93 3.44 -0.03
N LEU A 93 3.73 4.43 -0.89
CA LEU A 93 2.78 5.50 -0.67
C LEU A 93 1.35 4.97 -0.70
N ALA A 94 1.00 4.15 -1.70
CA ALA A 94 -0.32 3.56 -1.82
C ALA A 94 -0.71 2.68 -0.62
N GLU A 95 0.27 2.00 -0.01
CA GLU A 95 0.01 1.18 1.18
C GLU A 95 -0.01 2.00 2.47
N LEU A 96 0.94 2.91 2.66
CA LEU A 96 1.05 3.66 3.92
C LEU A 96 -0.11 4.63 4.14
N VAL A 97 -0.73 5.17 3.09
CA VAL A 97 -1.91 6.04 3.22
C VAL A 97 -3.16 5.33 3.76
N LYS A 98 -3.17 4.00 3.75
CA LYS A 98 -4.25 3.17 4.34
C LYS A 98 -4.19 3.12 5.87
N ILE A 99 -3.10 3.59 6.46
CA ILE A 99 -2.84 3.54 7.91
C ILE A 99 -2.96 4.96 8.45
N GLU A 100 -3.70 5.11 9.55
CA GLU A 100 -3.75 6.39 10.25
C GLU A 100 -2.35 6.79 10.73
N PRO A 101 -1.82 7.97 10.34
CA PRO A 101 -0.42 8.34 10.60
C PRO A 101 -0.03 8.28 12.08
N LYS A 102 -0.93 8.66 13.00
CA LYS A 102 -0.65 8.60 14.44
C LYS A 102 -0.51 7.17 15.00
N SER A 103 -0.95 6.15 14.26
CA SER A 103 -0.76 4.73 14.62
C SER A 103 0.66 4.23 14.29
N ILE A 104 1.42 5.03 13.58
CA ILE A 104 2.85 4.84 13.34
C ILE A 104 3.58 5.77 14.31
N GLY A 105 4.70 5.36 14.89
CA GLY A 105 5.48 6.22 15.78
C GLY A 105 5.99 7.45 15.02
N VAL A 106 5.42 8.63 15.30
CA VAL A 106 5.77 9.91 14.65
C VAL A 106 6.64 10.81 15.52
N GLY A 107 6.71 10.53 16.81
CA GLY A 107 7.54 11.29 17.74
C GLY A 107 7.49 10.75 19.16
N GLN A 108 8.56 11.00 19.92
CA GLN A 108 8.70 10.51 21.29
C GLN A 108 7.57 11.00 22.20
N TYR A 109 7.12 12.26 22.02
CA TYR A 109 6.11 12.91 22.83
C TYR A 109 4.74 13.00 22.16
N GLN A 110 4.46 12.13 21.19
CA GLN A 110 3.18 12.18 20.46
C GLN A 110 1.95 12.03 21.37
N HIS A 111 2.07 11.35 22.50
CA HIS A 111 0.98 11.16 23.46
C HIS A 111 0.76 12.36 24.40
N ASP A 112 1.72 13.26 24.47
CA ASP A 112 1.70 14.45 25.37
C ASP A 112 1.10 15.68 24.69
N VAL A 113 0.83 15.62 23.39
CA VAL A 113 0.24 16.71 22.62
C VAL A 113 -1.25 16.52 22.38
N ASN A 114 -1.95 17.59 21.99
CA ASN A 114 -3.37 17.49 21.64
C ASN A 114 -3.58 16.58 20.43
N GLN A 115 -4.27 15.46 20.63
CA GLN A 115 -4.43 14.41 19.62
C GLN A 115 -5.21 14.86 18.38
N ALA A 116 -6.20 15.73 18.53
CA ALA A 116 -6.97 16.26 17.40
C ALA A 116 -6.13 17.21 16.52
N ARG A 117 -5.25 17.98 17.14
CA ARG A 117 -4.31 18.85 16.39
C ARG A 117 -3.22 18.03 15.72
N LEU A 118 -2.70 17.01 16.41
CA LEU A 118 -1.71 16.09 15.84
C LEU A 118 -2.27 15.39 14.60
N ALA A 119 -3.46 14.81 14.70
CA ALA A 119 -4.11 14.12 13.58
C ALA A 119 -4.25 15.04 12.36
N ARG A 120 -4.79 16.26 12.55
CA ARG A 120 -4.93 17.24 11.45
C ARG A 120 -3.60 17.64 10.82
N SER A 121 -2.57 17.86 11.63
CA SER A 121 -1.24 18.20 11.12
C SER A 121 -0.63 17.06 10.32
N LEU A 122 -0.78 15.82 10.79
CA LEU A 122 -0.29 14.65 10.08
C LEU A 122 -1.05 14.40 8.77
N GLU A 123 -2.38 14.59 8.75
CA GLU A 123 -3.17 14.54 7.53
C GLU A 123 -2.69 15.55 6.48
N GLY A 124 -2.44 16.80 6.89
CA GLY A 124 -1.87 17.84 6.01
C GLY A 124 -0.52 17.41 5.42
N VAL A 125 0.38 16.86 6.24
CA VAL A 125 1.69 16.36 5.76
C VAL A 125 1.51 15.22 4.76
N VAL A 126 0.58 14.29 5.00
CA VAL A 126 0.31 13.18 4.06
C VAL A 126 -0.21 13.73 2.73
N GLU A 127 -1.15 14.67 2.76
CA GLU A 127 -1.68 15.31 1.55
C GLU A 127 -0.57 16.04 0.77
N ASP A 128 0.26 16.81 1.45
CA ASP A 128 1.40 17.50 0.84
C ASP A 128 2.36 16.51 0.16
N CYS A 129 2.71 15.42 0.83
CA CYS A 129 3.58 14.38 0.27
C CYS A 129 2.96 13.71 -0.96
N VAL A 130 1.67 13.34 -0.89
CA VAL A 130 0.96 12.69 -2.00
C VAL A 130 0.89 13.62 -3.21
N ASN A 131 0.54 14.89 -2.99
CA ASN A 131 0.43 15.87 -4.07
C ASN A 131 1.81 16.24 -4.66
N ALA A 132 2.87 16.28 -3.86
CA ALA A 132 4.23 16.52 -4.34
C ALA A 132 4.74 15.40 -5.26
N VAL A 133 4.43 14.14 -4.94
CA VAL A 133 4.78 12.98 -5.77
C VAL A 133 3.89 12.90 -7.01
N GLY A 134 2.61 13.23 -6.86
CA GLY A 134 1.56 13.00 -7.86
C GLY A 134 1.11 11.53 -7.91
N VAL A 135 -0.11 11.31 -8.34
CA VAL A 135 -0.78 10.00 -8.28
C VAL A 135 -1.15 9.53 -9.68
N ASP A 136 -0.78 8.31 -10.04
CA ASP A 136 -1.26 7.69 -11.27
C ASP A 136 -2.72 7.25 -11.11
N VAL A 137 -3.62 7.90 -11.84
CA VAL A 137 -5.05 7.64 -11.75
C VAL A 137 -5.43 6.24 -12.24
N ASN A 138 -4.60 5.63 -13.09
CA ASN A 138 -4.86 4.32 -13.68
C ASN A 138 -4.54 3.15 -12.73
N THR A 139 -3.65 3.36 -11.75
CA THR A 139 -3.22 2.32 -10.82
C THR A 139 -3.60 2.59 -9.37
N ALA A 140 -3.89 3.85 -9.02
CA ALA A 140 -4.16 4.26 -7.66
C ALA A 140 -5.44 3.63 -7.08
N SER A 141 -5.38 3.29 -5.80
CA SER A 141 -6.56 2.92 -5.01
C SER A 141 -7.42 4.14 -4.66
N ALA A 142 -8.69 3.91 -4.32
CA ALA A 142 -9.56 4.99 -3.81
C ALA A 142 -8.96 5.65 -2.56
N ALA A 143 -8.29 4.89 -1.67
CA ALA A 143 -7.65 5.42 -0.49
C ALA A 143 -6.53 6.42 -0.82
N LEU A 144 -5.72 6.13 -1.84
CA LEU A 144 -4.67 7.05 -2.31
C LEU A 144 -5.27 8.27 -3.01
N LEU A 145 -6.25 8.08 -3.89
CA LEU A 145 -6.93 9.15 -4.60
C LEU A 145 -7.61 10.15 -3.67
N THR A 146 -8.15 9.70 -2.54
CA THR A 146 -8.76 10.57 -1.52
C THR A 146 -7.78 11.60 -0.95
N ARG A 147 -6.46 11.34 -1.01
CA ARG A 147 -5.40 12.25 -0.55
C ARG A 147 -5.01 13.30 -1.58
N VAL A 148 -5.53 13.20 -2.80
CA VAL A 148 -5.27 14.20 -3.85
C VAL A 148 -6.11 15.45 -3.59
N SER A 149 -5.47 16.61 -3.68
CA SER A 149 -6.14 17.91 -3.50
C SER A 149 -7.34 18.07 -4.41
N GLY A 150 -8.47 18.47 -3.86
CA GLY A 150 -9.74 18.62 -4.55
C GLY A 150 -10.57 17.34 -4.66
N LEU A 151 -10.03 16.16 -4.33
CA LEU A 151 -10.78 14.91 -4.30
C LEU A 151 -11.30 14.61 -2.88
N ASN A 152 -12.37 13.84 -2.82
CA ASN A 152 -12.91 13.27 -1.60
C ASN A 152 -13.20 11.79 -1.82
N GLU A 153 -13.63 11.08 -0.78
CA GLU A 153 -13.88 9.65 -0.82
C GLU A 153 -14.86 9.23 -1.93
N VAL A 154 -15.92 10.04 -2.15
CA VAL A 154 -16.94 9.76 -3.19
C VAL A 154 -16.34 9.87 -4.57
N LEU A 155 -15.59 10.94 -4.83
CA LEU A 155 -14.92 11.15 -6.12
C LEU A 155 -13.83 10.12 -6.38
N ALA A 156 -13.06 9.76 -5.34
CA ALA A 156 -12.04 8.71 -5.43
C ALA A 156 -12.67 7.37 -5.83
N LYS A 157 -13.77 6.98 -5.20
CA LYS A 157 -14.53 5.78 -5.58
C LYS A 157 -15.09 5.86 -7.00
N ASN A 158 -15.64 7.00 -7.40
CA ASN A 158 -16.17 7.19 -8.75
C ASN A 158 -15.06 7.10 -9.81
N LEU A 159 -13.85 7.61 -9.53
CA LEU A 159 -12.71 7.50 -10.43
C LEU A 159 -12.31 6.03 -10.64
N VAL A 160 -12.22 5.26 -9.56
CA VAL A 160 -11.92 3.82 -9.64
C VAL A 160 -13.01 3.08 -10.41
N GLN A 161 -14.28 3.32 -10.07
CA GLN A 161 -15.41 2.69 -10.77
C GLN A 161 -15.42 3.03 -12.26
N TYR A 162 -15.23 4.30 -12.62
CA TYR A 162 -15.16 4.71 -14.02
C TYR A 162 -14.06 3.98 -14.78
N ARG A 163 -12.87 3.88 -14.18
CA ARG A 163 -11.73 3.13 -14.74
C ARG A 163 -12.06 1.65 -14.95
N ASP A 164 -12.72 1.03 -13.97
CA ASP A 164 -13.07 -0.39 -14.02
C ASP A 164 -14.14 -0.67 -15.09
N GLU A 165 -15.05 0.27 -15.34
CA GLU A 165 -16.13 0.16 -16.32
C GLU A 165 -15.71 0.54 -17.75
N HIS A 166 -14.84 1.55 -17.91
CA HIS A 166 -14.51 2.14 -19.21
C HIS A 166 -13.05 1.92 -19.64
N GLY A 167 -12.24 1.28 -18.80
CA GLY A 167 -10.81 1.09 -19.02
C GLY A 167 -9.96 2.28 -18.54
N VAL A 168 -8.67 2.21 -18.84
CA VAL A 168 -7.69 3.20 -18.39
C VAL A 168 -7.93 4.59 -19.01
N PHE A 169 -7.67 5.62 -18.23
CA PHE A 169 -7.67 7.00 -18.74
C PHE A 169 -6.46 7.18 -19.68
N SER A 170 -6.70 7.65 -20.89
CA SER A 170 -5.66 7.97 -21.87
C SER A 170 -5.24 9.44 -21.85
N ASN A 171 -6.05 10.30 -21.27
CA ASN A 171 -5.76 11.74 -21.11
C ASN A 171 -6.53 12.33 -19.93
N ARG A 172 -6.09 13.50 -19.45
CA ARG A 172 -6.74 14.17 -18.31
C ARG A 172 -8.15 14.66 -18.58
N GLU A 173 -8.49 14.99 -19.82
CA GLU A 173 -9.84 15.47 -20.18
C GLU A 173 -10.92 14.42 -19.88
N GLN A 174 -10.57 13.14 -19.99
CA GLN A 174 -11.49 12.04 -19.66
C GLN A 174 -11.91 12.03 -18.19
N LEU A 175 -11.14 12.63 -17.29
CA LEU A 175 -11.53 12.78 -15.88
C LEU A 175 -12.80 13.56 -15.69
N LYS A 176 -13.13 14.48 -16.62
CA LYS A 176 -14.38 15.25 -16.60
C LYS A 176 -15.62 14.40 -16.82
N ASN A 177 -15.48 13.20 -17.38
CA ASN A 177 -16.59 12.26 -17.59
C ASN A 177 -16.95 11.48 -16.31
N VAL A 178 -16.13 11.57 -15.27
CA VAL A 178 -16.39 10.89 -14.01
C VAL A 178 -17.54 11.57 -13.27
N THR A 179 -18.48 10.77 -12.78
CA THR A 179 -19.63 11.26 -12.03
C THR A 179 -19.20 12.14 -10.85
N ARG A 180 -19.79 13.34 -10.77
CA ARG A 180 -19.48 14.39 -9.77
C ARG A 180 -18.14 15.09 -9.95
N MET A 181 -17.40 14.85 -11.01
CA MET A 181 -16.21 15.63 -11.35
C MET A 181 -16.63 16.97 -11.99
N GLY A 182 -16.90 17.96 -11.15
CA GLY A 182 -17.19 19.31 -11.63
C GLY A 182 -15.93 20.03 -12.13
N GLU A 183 -16.11 21.09 -12.94
CA GLU A 183 -14.99 21.84 -13.51
C GLU A 183 -14.02 22.38 -12.43
N LYS A 184 -14.54 22.91 -11.32
CA LYS A 184 -13.72 23.42 -10.22
C LYS A 184 -12.87 22.32 -9.59
N THR A 185 -13.45 21.16 -9.35
CA THR A 185 -12.76 19.98 -8.78
C THR A 185 -11.70 19.46 -9.74
N TYR A 186 -12.03 19.39 -11.03
CA TYR A 186 -11.09 19.01 -12.07
C TYR A 186 -9.88 19.94 -12.09
N GLN A 187 -10.07 21.25 -12.08
CA GLN A 187 -8.99 22.23 -12.07
C GLN A 187 -8.08 22.10 -10.84
N GLN A 188 -8.63 21.76 -9.67
CA GLN A 188 -7.86 21.54 -8.45
C GLN A 188 -7.07 20.24 -8.48
N ALA A 189 -7.64 19.15 -8.98
CA ALA A 189 -7.08 17.81 -8.88
C ALA A 189 -6.16 17.43 -10.05
N ALA A 190 -6.46 17.90 -11.27
CA ALA A 190 -5.83 17.42 -12.50
C ALA A 190 -4.31 17.58 -12.53
N GLY A 191 -3.76 18.61 -11.87
CA GLY A 191 -2.33 18.86 -11.78
C GLY A 191 -1.57 17.79 -10.98
N PHE A 192 -2.25 17.13 -10.06
CA PHE A 192 -1.69 16.09 -9.17
C PHE A 192 -1.97 14.68 -9.66
N LEU A 193 -2.83 14.53 -10.68
CA LEU A 193 -3.14 13.24 -11.30
C LEU A 193 -2.27 13.02 -12.54
N ARG A 194 -1.56 11.90 -12.52
CA ARG A 194 -0.73 11.45 -13.64
C ARG A 194 -1.45 10.38 -14.44
N ILE A 195 -1.14 10.31 -15.72
CA ILE A 195 -1.54 9.23 -16.61
C ILE A 195 -0.24 8.67 -17.17
N MET A 196 0.16 7.53 -16.61
CA MET A 196 1.34 6.79 -17.05
C MET A 196 0.88 5.83 -18.13
N GLY A 197 1.37 6.02 -19.35
CA GLY A 197 1.09 5.17 -20.50
C GLY A 197 2.16 4.11 -20.71
#